data_a95a6bea9f60819d81c04e5a5ce1cb8a
#
_entry.id   a95a6bea9f60819d81c04e5a5ce1cb8a
#
_cell.length_a   1.000
_cell.length_b   1.000
_cell.length_c   1.000
_cell.angle_alpha   90.00
_cell.angle_beta   90.00
_cell.angle_gamma   90.00
#
_symmetry.space_group_name_H-M   'P 1'
#
loop_
_entity.id
_entity.type
_entity.pdbx_description
1 polymer ?
#
loop_
_entity_poly.entity_id
_entity_poly.type
_entity_poly.pdbx_seq_one_letter_code
_entity_poly.pdbx_strand_id
1 'polypeptide(L)'
;ALFIGYQNLYIAPMEKEAQADMFMAELYFQKDSFNLALNGDGQYLGFLDVADEYSSTKAGALANYYAGLSYLNTGDFENAIEYLGDFSSEDIILSSLALGCIGDAYMEIADTENALSYYEDAAEKNINEFTTPRYMLKQAMIHELNGDVADALDLYKGIEADYKTSREGNG
;
A
#
# COMPACT_ATOMS: atom_id res chain seq x y z
N ALA A 1 22.86 12.74 -21.01
CA ALA A 1 22.25 12.71 -22.37
C ALA A 1 21.59 11.35 -22.65
N LEU A 2 22.29 10.20 -22.50
CA LEU A 2 21.72 8.85 -22.75
C LEU A 2 20.54 8.51 -21.87
N PHE A 3 20.59 8.81 -20.58
CA PHE A 3 19.50 8.55 -19.60
C PHE A 3 18.24 9.35 -19.94
N ILE A 4 18.38 10.64 -20.28
CA ILE A 4 17.24 11.51 -20.68
C ILE A 4 16.63 11.01 -22.01
N GLY A 5 17.46 10.54 -22.94
CA GLY A 5 17.00 9.95 -24.19
C GLY A 5 16.18 8.67 -23.95
N TYR A 6 16.65 7.77 -23.09
CA TYR A 6 15.94 6.56 -22.71
C TYR A 6 14.59 6.84 -22.05
N GLN A 7 14.56 7.76 -21.08
CA GLN A 7 13.33 8.17 -20.41
C GLN A 7 12.30 8.71 -21.39
N ASN A 8 12.69 9.62 -22.29
CA ASN A 8 11.75 10.27 -23.20
C ASN A 8 11.32 9.39 -24.39
N LEU A 9 12.18 8.50 -24.87
CA LEU A 9 11.91 7.71 -26.07
C LEU A 9 11.29 6.33 -25.76
N TYR A 10 11.53 5.79 -24.56
CA TYR A 10 11.07 4.46 -24.19
C TYR A 10 10.07 4.51 -23.02
N ILE A 11 10.48 5.08 -21.88
CA ILE A 11 9.63 5.02 -20.67
C ILE A 11 8.38 5.89 -20.80
N ALA A 12 8.47 7.10 -21.34
CA ALA A 12 7.32 8.00 -21.42
C ALA A 12 6.19 7.49 -22.36
N PRO A 13 6.47 6.89 -23.53
CA PRO A 13 5.44 6.22 -24.31
C PRO A 13 4.83 5.01 -23.59
N MET A 14 5.65 4.14 -23.00
CA MET A 14 5.19 2.98 -22.22
C MET A 14 4.31 3.38 -21.03
N GLU A 15 4.66 4.44 -20.33
CA GLU A 15 3.86 4.98 -19.23
C GLU A 15 2.44 5.36 -19.68
N LYS A 16 2.29 5.99 -20.86
CA LYS A 16 0.97 6.37 -21.40
C LYS A 16 0.16 5.14 -21.81
N GLU A 17 0.81 4.13 -22.37
CA GLU A 17 0.18 2.87 -22.76
C GLU A 17 -0.27 2.13 -21.50
N ALA A 18 0.61 1.98 -20.52
CA ALA A 18 0.31 1.37 -19.23
C ALA A 18 -0.89 2.02 -18.52
N GLN A 19 -0.96 3.37 -18.51
CA GLN A 19 -2.10 4.09 -17.94
C GLN A 19 -3.41 3.82 -18.69
N ALA A 20 -3.36 3.70 -20.02
CA ALA A 20 -4.53 3.40 -20.81
C ALA A 20 -5.01 1.95 -20.57
N ASP A 21 -4.09 1.00 -20.49
CA ASP A 21 -4.38 -0.41 -20.27
C ASP A 21 -4.88 -0.69 -18.85
N MET A 22 -4.38 0.05 -17.87
CA MET A 22 -4.79 -0.07 -16.46
C MET A 22 -6.23 0.45 -16.20
N PHE A 23 -6.76 1.32 -17.05
CA PHE A 23 -8.01 2.03 -16.82
C PHE A 23 -9.21 1.11 -16.51
N MET A 24 -9.36 0.00 -17.25
CA MET A 24 -10.48 -0.92 -17.01
C MET A 24 -10.31 -1.72 -15.71
N ALA A 25 -9.08 -2.08 -15.36
CA ALA A 25 -8.78 -2.73 -14.08
C ALA A 25 -9.13 -1.81 -12.89
N GLU A 26 -8.83 -0.50 -12.99
CA GLU A 26 -9.24 0.49 -12.00
C GLU A 26 -10.77 0.60 -11.87
N LEU A 27 -11.51 0.56 -12.99
CA LEU A 27 -12.98 0.56 -12.97
C LEU A 27 -13.55 -0.70 -12.31
N TYR A 28 -12.95 -1.86 -12.54
CA TYR A 28 -13.33 -3.10 -11.87
C TYR A 28 -13.03 -3.02 -10.37
N PHE A 29 -11.88 -2.49 -9.99
CA PHE A 29 -11.52 -2.28 -8.59
C PHE A 29 -12.52 -1.35 -7.87
N GLN A 30 -12.89 -0.22 -8.48
CA GLN A 30 -13.89 0.71 -7.93
C GLN A 30 -15.27 0.10 -7.74
N LYS A 31 -15.57 -1.00 -8.44
CA LYS A 31 -16.84 -1.75 -8.34
C LYS A 31 -16.71 -3.01 -7.48
N ASP A 32 -15.67 -3.11 -6.68
CA ASP A 32 -15.34 -4.27 -5.85
C ASP A 32 -15.24 -5.59 -6.65
N SER A 33 -15.01 -5.49 -7.97
CA SER A 33 -14.83 -6.65 -8.85
C SER A 33 -13.36 -7.07 -8.88
N PHE A 34 -12.80 -7.39 -7.71
CA PHE A 34 -11.36 -7.60 -7.50
C PHE A 34 -10.75 -8.68 -8.40
N ASN A 35 -11.48 -9.78 -8.66
CA ASN A 35 -10.99 -10.82 -9.57
C ASN A 35 -10.85 -10.32 -11.03
N LEU A 36 -11.77 -9.47 -11.50
CA LEU A 36 -11.65 -8.84 -12.81
C LEU A 36 -10.59 -7.75 -12.82
N ALA A 37 -10.44 -7.02 -11.71
CA ALA A 37 -9.38 -6.05 -11.56
C ALA A 37 -7.99 -6.71 -11.63
N LEU A 38 -7.81 -7.86 -11.00
CA LEU A 38 -6.57 -8.64 -11.03
C LEU A 38 -6.26 -9.20 -12.41
N ASN A 39 -7.24 -9.91 -13.02
CA ASN A 39 -6.98 -10.81 -14.16
C ASN A 39 -7.49 -10.27 -15.50
N GLY A 40 -8.19 -9.12 -15.49
CA GLY A 40 -8.89 -8.64 -16.68
C GLY A 40 -10.13 -9.46 -17.01
N ASP A 41 -10.77 -9.15 -18.14
CA ASP A 41 -12.00 -9.80 -18.62
C ASP A 41 -11.81 -10.55 -19.97
N GLY A 42 -10.54 -10.67 -20.41
CA GLY A 42 -10.16 -11.26 -21.69
C GLY A 42 -10.15 -10.29 -22.86
N GLN A 43 -10.70 -9.07 -22.69
CA GLN A 43 -10.59 -7.96 -23.65
C GLN A 43 -9.64 -6.87 -23.14
N TYR A 44 -9.65 -6.64 -21.82
CA TYR A 44 -8.82 -5.65 -21.14
C TYR A 44 -7.91 -6.33 -20.15
N LEU A 45 -6.70 -5.78 -19.98
CA LEU A 45 -5.70 -6.27 -19.03
C LEU A 45 -6.18 -6.08 -17.59
N GLY A 46 -5.76 -6.99 -16.72
CA GLY A 46 -5.85 -6.82 -15.27
C GLY A 46 -4.58 -6.19 -14.70
N PHE A 47 -4.60 -5.88 -13.41
CA PHE A 47 -3.43 -5.31 -12.73
C PHE A 47 -2.20 -6.22 -12.80
N LEU A 48 -2.39 -7.55 -12.82
CA LEU A 48 -1.27 -8.50 -12.89
C LEU A 48 -0.54 -8.38 -14.23
N ASP A 49 -1.27 -8.32 -15.34
CA ASP A 49 -0.70 -8.16 -16.67
C ASP A 49 0.00 -6.80 -16.80
N VAL A 50 -0.65 -5.73 -16.31
CA VAL A 50 -0.08 -4.37 -16.35
C VAL A 50 1.19 -4.28 -15.50
N ALA A 51 1.23 -4.89 -14.32
CA ALA A 51 2.41 -4.91 -13.46
C ALA A 51 3.60 -5.63 -14.13
N ASP A 52 3.35 -6.73 -14.83
CA ASP A 52 4.38 -7.51 -15.53
C ASP A 52 4.86 -6.79 -16.81
N GLU A 53 3.94 -6.41 -17.70
CA GLU A 53 4.27 -5.81 -18.99
C GLU A 53 4.94 -4.43 -18.85
N TYR A 54 4.52 -3.65 -17.87
CA TYR A 54 4.95 -2.26 -17.68
C TYR A 54 5.76 -2.04 -16.39
N SER A 55 6.46 -3.07 -15.93
CA SER A 55 7.22 -3.06 -14.65
C SER A 55 8.24 -1.91 -14.52
N SER A 56 8.72 -1.34 -15.63
CA SER A 56 9.64 -0.19 -15.63
C SER A 56 8.96 1.19 -15.56
N THR A 57 7.63 1.22 -15.49
CA THR A 57 6.82 2.46 -15.48
C THR A 57 6.22 2.73 -14.11
N LYS A 58 5.79 3.97 -13.88
CA LYS A 58 5.06 4.33 -12.65
C LYS A 58 3.68 3.67 -12.61
N ALA A 59 3.02 3.52 -13.76
CA ALA A 59 1.74 2.84 -13.86
C ALA A 59 1.88 1.34 -13.53
N GLY A 60 2.94 0.66 -14.00
CA GLY A 60 3.24 -0.72 -13.63
C GLY A 60 3.50 -0.89 -12.13
N ALA A 61 4.27 0.04 -11.52
CA ALA A 61 4.43 0.05 -10.07
C ALA A 61 3.08 0.26 -9.34
N LEU A 62 2.23 1.18 -9.83
CA LEU A 62 0.90 1.41 -9.27
C LEU A 62 -0.02 0.20 -9.46
N ALA A 63 0.13 -0.56 -10.54
CA ALA A 63 -0.61 -1.81 -10.75
C ALA A 63 -0.26 -2.86 -9.68
N ASN A 64 1.00 -2.96 -9.24
CA ASN A 64 1.37 -3.78 -8.08
C ASN A 64 0.62 -3.37 -6.81
N TYR A 65 0.51 -2.07 -6.54
CA TYR A 65 -0.24 -1.57 -5.38
C TYR A 65 -1.71 -1.99 -5.42
N TYR A 66 -2.39 -1.78 -6.56
CA TYR A 66 -3.79 -2.16 -6.72
C TYR A 66 -4.00 -3.68 -6.76
N ALA A 67 -3.05 -4.45 -7.31
CA ALA A 67 -3.07 -5.90 -7.24
C ALA A 67 -3.00 -6.37 -5.79
N GLY A 68 -2.07 -5.84 -5.01
CA GLY A 68 -1.96 -6.15 -3.58
C GLY A 68 -3.22 -5.79 -2.79
N LEU A 69 -3.82 -4.61 -3.04
CA LEU A 69 -5.10 -4.25 -2.43
C LEU A 69 -6.25 -5.17 -2.85
N SER A 70 -6.25 -5.64 -4.11
CA SER A 70 -7.27 -6.58 -4.60
C SER A 70 -7.14 -7.94 -3.91
N TYR A 71 -5.91 -8.43 -3.74
CA TYR A 71 -5.63 -9.65 -2.99
C TYR A 71 -6.02 -9.52 -1.51
N LEU A 72 -5.70 -8.39 -0.88
CA LEU A 72 -6.10 -8.11 0.51
C LEU A 72 -7.64 -8.18 0.67
N ASN A 73 -8.39 -7.59 -0.26
CA ASN A 73 -9.85 -7.61 -0.25
C ASN A 73 -10.46 -8.97 -0.58
N THR A 74 -9.73 -9.85 -1.26
CA THR A 74 -10.18 -11.22 -1.56
C THR A 74 -9.69 -12.26 -0.54
N GLY A 75 -8.90 -11.83 0.45
CA GLY A 75 -8.38 -12.70 1.52
C GLY A 75 -7.17 -13.54 1.13
N ASP A 76 -6.50 -13.19 0.04
CA ASP A 76 -5.24 -13.80 -0.39
C ASP A 76 -4.06 -12.97 0.15
N PHE A 77 -3.79 -13.14 1.45
CA PHE A 77 -2.89 -12.27 2.20
C PHE A 77 -1.42 -12.44 1.81
N GLU A 78 -1.02 -13.64 1.42
CA GLU A 78 0.33 -13.94 0.96
C GLU A 78 0.65 -13.18 -0.34
N ASN A 79 -0.25 -13.23 -1.33
CA ASN A 79 -0.10 -12.47 -2.56
C ASN A 79 -0.25 -10.96 -2.30
N ALA A 80 -1.10 -10.53 -1.36
CA ALA A 80 -1.19 -9.12 -0.99
C ALA A 80 0.16 -8.58 -0.48
N ILE A 81 0.85 -9.33 0.39
CA ILE A 81 2.18 -8.97 0.91
C ILE A 81 3.21 -8.89 -0.23
N GLU A 82 3.21 -9.86 -1.14
CA GLU A 82 4.14 -9.91 -2.26
C GLU A 82 3.97 -8.67 -3.17
N TYR A 83 2.77 -8.44 -3.69
CA TYR A 83 2.52 -7.36 -4.63
C TYR A 83 2.65 -5.95 -4.01
N LEU A 84 2.22 -5.77 -2.76
CA LEU A 84 2.47 -4.51 -2.04
C LEU A 84 3.95 -4.31 -1.73
N GLY A 85 4.70 -5.39 -1.51
CA GLY A 85 6.14 -5.37 -1.30
C GLY A 85 6.92 -4.95 -2.55
N ASP A 86 6.42 -5.31 -3.73
CA ASP A 86 7.00 -4.94 -5.03
C ASP A 86 6.63 -3.49 -5.44
N PHE A 87 5.67 -2.86 -4.73
CA PHE A 87 5.31 -1.48 -4.99
C PHE A 87 6.40 -0.51 -4.53
N SER A 88 6.78 0.41 -5.41
CA SER A 88 7.66 1.52 -5.08
C SER A 88 7.14 2.83 -5.68
N SER A 89 7.18 3.89 -4.90
CA SER A 89 6.72 5.21 -5.33
C SER A 89 7.51 6.33 -4.66
N GLU A 90 7.63 7.45 -5.36
CA GLU A 90 8.11 8.71 -4.78
C GLU A 90 7.01 9.42 -3.96
N ASP A 91 5.76 8.98 -4.11
CA ASP A 91 4.65 9.46 -3.28
C ASP A 91 4.76 8.89 -1.87
N ILE A 92 5.05 9.79 -0.94
CA ILE A 92 5.32 9.46 0.46
C ILE A 92 4.09 8.94 1.21
N ILE A 93 2.89 9.44 0.86
CA ILE A 93 1.64 8.98 1.47
C ILE A 93 1.33 7.56 0.96
N LEU A 94 1.40 7.36 -0.35
CA LEU A 94 1.11 6.06 -0.95
C LEU A 94 2.07 4.97 -0.46
N SER A 95 3.37 5.33 -0.31
CA SER A 95 4.38 4.42 0.24
C SER A 95 4.09 4.01 1.69
N SER A 96 3.67 4.96 2.54
CA SER A 96 3.25 4.66 3.92
C SER A 96 1.99 3.80 3.95
N LEU A 97 1.01 4.06 3.06
CA LEU A 97 -0.21 3.27 2.95
C LEU A 97 0.07 1.83 2.52
N ALA A 98 0.98 1.62 1.56
CA ALA A 98 1.37 0.29 1.11
C ALA A 98 1.98 -0.54 2.25
N LEU A 99 2.94 0.04 2.99
CA LEU A 99 3.52 -0.60 4.19
C LEU A 99 2.44 -0.94 5.22
N GLY A 100 1.52 -0.02 5.49
CA GLY A 100 0.43 -0.28 6.41
C GLY A 100 -0.53 -1.38 5.95
N CYS A 101 -0.78 -1.51 4.65
CA CYS A 101 -1.58 -2.60 4.08
C CYS A 101 -0.86 -3.95 4.17
N ILE A 102 0.48 -3.98 4.07
CA ILE A 102 1.27 -5.19 4.35
C ILE A 102 1.11 -5.57 5.84
N GLY A 103 1.19 -4.61 6.75
CA GLY A 103 0.91 -4.84 8.17
C GLY A 103 -0.50 -5.39 8.40
N ASP A 104 -1.51 -4.89 7.68
CA ASP A 104 -2.89 -5.40 7.75
C ASP A 104 -2.95 -6.87 7.29
N ALA A 105 -2.27 -7.22 6.18
CA ALA A 105 -2.21 -8.60 5.70
C ALA A 105 -1.53 -9.54 6.72
N TYR A 106 -0.45 -9.11 7.37
CA TYR A 106 0.20 -9.89 8.43
C TYR A 106 -0.71 -10.09 9.65
N MET A 107 -1.54 -9.09 10.00
CA MET A 107 -2.55 -9.25 11.07
C MET A 107 -3.57 -10.34 10.73
N GLU A 108 -4.02 -10.40 9.49
CA GLU A 108 -5.01 -11.39 9.03
C GLU A 108 -4.47 -12.84 9.07
N ILE A 109 -3.17 -13.02 8.87
CA ILE A 109 -2.51 -14.34 9.03
C ILE A 109 -1.96 -14.57 10.45
N ALA A 110 -2.34 -13.71 11.40
CA ALA A 110 -1.94 -13.77 12.82
C ALA A 110 -0.43 -13.66 13.08
N ASP A 111 0.32 -13.05 12.18
CA ASP A 111 1.75 -12.72 12.34
C ASP A 111 1.88 -11.29 12.90
N THR A 112 1.63 -11.16 14.19
CA THR A 112 1.63 -9.86 14.89
C THR A 112 3.01 -9.22 14.98
N GLU A 113 4.09 -9.99 14.93
CA GLU A 113 5.47 -9.48 14.96
C GLU A 113 5.79 -8.73 13.67
N ASN A 114 5.55 -9.35 12.52
CA ASN A 114 5.73 -8.69 11.24
C ASN A 114 4.73 -7.53 11.05
N ALA A 115 3.47 -7.68 11.47
CA ALA A 115 2.50 -6.61 11.43
C ALA A 115 2.97 -5.36 12.18
N LEU A 116 3.50 -5.52 13.40
CA LEU A 116 4.04 -4.43 14.21
C LEU A 116 5.19 -3.72 13.48
N SER A 117 6.14 -4.48 12.95
CA SER A 117 7.29 -3.93 12.21
C SER A 117 6.84 -3.11 10.99
N TYR A 118 5.88 -3.62 10.20
CA TYR A 118 5.37 -2.89 9.04
C TYR A 118 4.56 -1.64 9.40
N TYR A 119 3.83 -1.64 10.53
CA TYR A 119 3.17 -0.43 11.01
C TYR A 119 4.17 0.61 11.54
N GLU A 120 5.28 0.19 12.15
CA GLU A 120 6.38 1.07 12.54
C GLU A 120 6.99 1.73 11.30
N ASP A 121 7.38 0.94 10.30
CA ASP A 121 7.90 1.44 9.02
C ASP A 121 6.91 2.40 8.35
N ALA A 122 5.61 2.08 8.36
CA ALA A 122 4.57 2.92 7.78
C ALA A 122 4.41 4.26 8.51
N ALA A 123 4.53 4.28 9.85
CA ALA A 123 4.46 5.50 10.67
C ALA A 123 5.69 6.39 10.45
N GLU A 124 6.87 5.79 10.30
CA GLU A 124 8.15 6.49 10.21
C GLU A 124 8.53 6.88 8.77
N LYS A 125 7.98 6.21 7.75
CA LYS A 125 8.32 6.41 6.34
C LYS A 125 8.30 7.88 5.92
N ASN A 126 7.33 8.61 6.43
CA ASN A 126 7.23 10.06 6.29
C ASN A 126 6.31 10.61 7.37
N ILE A 127 6.87 11.24 8.39
CA ILE A 127 6.13 11.77 9.53
C ILE A 127 5.16 12.86 9.08
N ASN A 128 3.87 12.64 9.28
CA ASN A 128 2.80 13.56 8.89
C ASN A 128 1.53 13.32 9.73
N GLU A 129 0.58 14.27 9.67
CA GLU A 129 -0.69 14.26 10.40
C GLU A 129 -1.70 13.18 9.93
N PHE A 130 -1.45 12.49 8.82
CA PHE A 130 -2.41 11.56 8.22
C PHE A 130 -2.03 10.09 8.44
N THR A 131 -0.81 9.68 8.06
CA THR A 131 -0.39 8.28 8.15
C THR A 131 0.27 7.94 9.47
N THR A 132 1.07 8.82 10.05
CA THR A 132 1.81 8.55 11.29
C THR A 132 0.88 8.20 12.46
N PRO A 133 -0.10 9.04 12.86
CA PRO A 133 -0.96 8.72 14.00
C PRO A 133 -1.83 7.48 13.76
N ARG A 134 -2.22 7.24 12.52
CA ARG A 134 -2.97 6.03 12.13
C ARG A 134 -2.18 4.75 12.41
N TYR A 135 -0.91 4.71 12.03
CA TYR A 135 -0.10 3.51 12.23
C TYR A 135 0.47 3.41 13.63
N MET A 136 0.70 4.51 14.34
CA MET A 136 0.95 4.50 15.79
C MET A 136 -0.23 3.90 16.56
N LEU A 137 -1.47 4.22 16.18
CA LEU A 137 -2.66 3.61 16.78
C LEU A 137 -2.71 2.11 16.57
N LYS A 138 -2.40 1.62 15.36
CA LYS A 138 -2.36 0.18 15.07
C LYS A 138 -1.26 -0.54 15.85
N GLN A 139 -0.07 0.07 16.02
CA GLN A 139 0.99 -0.45 16.89
C GLN A 139 0.51 -0.55 18.35
N ALA A 140 -0.10 0.51 18.87
CA ALA A 140 -0.64 0.51 20.23
C ALA A 140 -1.65 -0.62 20.47
N MET A 141 -2.52 -0.87 19.51
CA MET A 141 -3.50 -1.97 19.58
C MET A 141 -2.81 -3.35 19.61
N ILE A 142 -1.71 -3.55 18.88
CA ILE A 142 -0.93 -4.81 18.94
C ILE A 142 -0.26 -4.94 20.32
N HIS A 143 0.33 -3.87 20.86
CA HIS A 143 0.93 -3.89 22.19
C HIS A 143 -0.11 -4.21 23.27
N GLU A 144 -1.33 -3.65 23.17
CA GLU A 144 -2.43 -4.04 24.07
C GLU A 144 -2.78 -5.53 23.96
N LEU A 145 -2.87 -6.06 22.73
CA LEU A 145 -3.16 -7.47 22.48
C LEU A 145 -2.09 -8.39 23.10
N ASN A 146 -0.84 -7.97 23.07
CA ASN A 146 0.29 -8.69 23.63
C ASN A 146 0.43 -8.52 25.16
N GLY A 147 -0.29 -7.56 25.77
CA GLY A 147 -0.18 -7.23 27.18
C GLY A 147 0.93 -6.25 27.52
N ASP A 148 1.55 -5.63 26.51
CA ASP A 148 2.62 -4.63 26.63
C ASP A 148 2.04 -3.24 26.90
N VAL A 149 1.32 -3.11 28.00
CA VAL A 149 0.50 -1.92 28.33
C VAL A 149 1.33 -0.63 28.40
N ALA A 150 2.59 -0.71 28.79
CA ALA A 150 3.46 0.47 28.88
C ALA A 150 3.75 1.04 27.49
N ASP A 151 4.09 0.19 26.51
CA ASP A 151 4.41 0.59 25.15
C ASP A 151 3.15 1.12 24.44
N ALA A 152 2.00 0.45 24.63
CA ALA A 152 0.73 0.94 24.14
C ALA A 152 0.39 2.35 24.66
N LEU A 153 0.56 2.56 25.97
CA LEU A 153 0.28 3.85 26.62
C LEU A 153 1.19 4.97 26.11
N ASP A 154 2.45 4.67 25.84
CA ASP A 154 3.40 5.67 25.35
C ASP A 154 3.03 6.08 23.90
N LEU A 155 2.60 5.15 23.05
CA LEU A 155 2.09 5.46 21.71
C LEU A 155 0.81 6.31 21.77
N TYR A 156 -0.16 5.98 22.63
CA TYR A 156 -1.38 6.79 22.79
C TYR A 156 -1.09 8.22 23.25
N LYS A 157 -0.18 8.38 24.22
CA LYS A 157 0.26 9.71 24.68
C LYS A 157 0.96 10.50 23.58
N GLY A 158 1.78 9.81 22.73
CA GLY A 158 2.42 10.42 21.58
C GLY A 158 1.40 10.95 20.58
N ILE A 159 0.36 10.14 20.26
CA ILE A 159 -0.73 10.56 19.39
C ILE A 159 -1.46 11.79 19.97
N GLU A 160 -1.84 11.75 21.26
CA GLU A 160 -2.53 12.86 21.92
C GLU A 160 -1.68 14.13 21.98
N ALA A 161 -0.37 14.00 22.19
CA ALA A 161 0.53 15.15 22.31
C ALA A 161 0.85 15.80 20.97
N ASP A 162 1.20 14.99 19.96
CA ASP A 162 1.84 15.46 18.74
C ASP A 162 0.86 15.55 17.55
N TYR A 163 -0.27 14.81 17.59
CA TYR A 163 -1.24 14.71 16.46
C TYR A 163 -2.67 15.07 16.87
N LYS A 164 -2.83 16.14 17.67
CA LYS A 164 -4.13 16.59 18.20
C LYS A 164 -5.20 16.89 17.17
N THR A 165 -4.79 17.20 15.93
CA THR A 165 -5.70 17.55 14.84
C THR A 165 -6.04 16.36 13.94
N SER A 166 -5.35 15.23 14.12
CA SER A 166 -5.66 13.99 13.42
C SER A 166 -6.96 13.37 13.93
N ARG A 167 -7.49 12.45 13.16
CA ARG A 167 -8.66 11.66 13.56
C ARG A 167 -8.39 10.85 14.83
N GLU A 168 -7.20 10.27 14.90
CA GLU A 168 -6.73 9.42 15.99
C GLU A 168 -6.45 10.22 17.26
N GLY A 169 -5.99 11.48 17.15
CA GLY A 169 -5.74 12.36 18.29
C GLY A 169 -6.96 13.06 18.87
N ASN A 170 -8.10 13.06 18.18
CA ASN A 170 -9.36 13.66 18.62
C ASN A 170 -10.35 12.66 19.26
N GLY A 171 -9.99 11.41 19.38
CA GLY A 171 -10.81 10.34 20.01
C GLY A 171 -10.46 10.18 21.45
#